data_e19c2a7ff0049351ba27b552492bfd44
#
_entry.id   e19c2a7ff0049351ba27b552492bfd44
#
_cell.length_a   1.000
_cell.length_b   1.000
_cell.length_c   1.000
_cell.angle_alpha   90.00
_cell.angle_beta   90.00
_cell.angle_gamma   90.00
#
_symmetry.space_group_name_H-M   'P 1'
#
loop_
_entity.id
_entity.type
_entity.pdbx_description
1 polymer ?
#
loop_
_entity_poly.entity_id
_entity_poly.type
_entity_poly.pdbx_seq_one_letter_code
_entity_poly.pdbx_strand_id
1 'polypeptide(L)'
;MARKSIVQKIRALKNKTVQNGCTEAEALAAAAMAARLMAEHQLSEQSINITESASRSKEKGRSSIGNLWSVIAWCTNTKCIVLGFDNGTLINFVGRDPGPEIAIYLREVCERAIQTELKKFRSGKFYQSRRKQSTKRAASKDFTEGMVIRLCTRLMELFEDTHDDAACDEANYALQESYSGSLPVKQHKRKERYSQAGNSGWWAGGTVALNHGVNGGNETQALGDLR
;
A
#
# COMPACT_ATOMS: atom_id res chain seq x y z
N MET A 1 2.01 -13.89 -18.90
CA MET A 1 3.00 -12.86 -19.32
C MET A 1 2.52 -12.02 -20.52
N ALA A 2 1.91 -12.61 -21.54
CA ALA A 2 1.47 -11.91 -22.76
C ALA A 2 0.46 -10.76 -22.49
N ARG A 3 -0.55 -10.95 -21.63
CA ARG A 3 -1.60 -9.96 -21.35
C ARG A 3 -1.05 -8.68 -20.71
N LYS A 4 -0.09 -8.79 -19.76
CA LYS A 4 0.57 -7.61 -19.14
C LYS A 4 1.34 -6.76 -20.17
N SER A 5 2.03 -7.40 -21.11
CA SER A 5 2.74 -6.73 -22.19
C SER A 5 1.81 -5.96 -23.13
N ILE A 6 0.63 -6.53 -23.41
CA ILE A 6 -0.40 -5.91 -24.27
C ILE A 6 -1.01 -4.68 -23.59
N VAL A 7 -1.38 -4.78 -22.30
CA VAL A 7 -1.89 -3.64 -21.52
C VAL A 7 -0.87 -2.49 -21.48
N GLN A 8 0.41 -2.78 -21.25
CA GLN A 8 1.47 -1.76 -21.29
C GLN A 8 1.57 -1.10 -22.67
N LYS A 9 1.45 -1.88 -23.75
CA LYS A 9 1.48 -1.37 -25.12
C LYS A 9 0.27 -0.45 -25.42
N ILE A 10 -0.92 -0.84 -24.94
CA ILE A 10 -2.13 0.00 -25.09
C ILE A 10 -1.98 1.31 -24.30
N ARG A 11 -1.44 1.27 -23.07
CA ARG A 11 -1.15 2.49 -22.28
C ARG A 11 -0.17 3.42 -23.00
N ALA A 12 0.93 2.86 -23.52
CA ALA A 12 1.89 3.64 -24.27
C ALA A 12 1.29 4.30 -25.52
N LEU A 13 0.35 3.62 -26.20
CA LEU A 13 -0.40 4.20 -27.33
C LEU A 13 -1.38 5.28 -26.89
N LYS A 14 -2.11 5.08 -25.77
CA LYS A 14 -3.02 6.09 -25.21
C LYS A 14 -2.31 7.35 -24.73
N ASN A 15 -1.06 7.25 -24.30
CA ASN A 15 -0.24 8.39 -23.91
C ASN A 15 0.30 9.20 -25.08
N LYS A 16 0.17 8.74 -26.33
CA LYS A 16 0.50 9.49 -27.52
C LYS A 16 -0.64 10.45 -27.88
N THR A 17 -0.63 11.62 -27.25
CA THR A 17 -1.62 12.68 -27.46
C THR A 17 -0.95 13.94 -27.99
N VAL A 18 -1.75 14.85 -28.55
CA VAL A 18 -1.26 16.16 -29.00
C VAL A 18 -0.69 16.96 -27.82
N GLN A 19 -1.26 16.82 -26.61
CA GLN A 19 -0.77 17.46 -25.39
C GLN A 19 0.61 16.93 -24.98
N ASN A 20 0.94 15.69 -25.35
CA ASN A 20 2.25 15.06 -25.09
C ASN A 20 3.22 15.22 -26.26
N GLY A 21 2.95 16.19 -27.18
CA GLY A 21 3.87 16.56 -28.25
C GLY A 21 3.78 15.71 -29.53
N CYS A 22 2.76 14.86 -29.68
CA CYS A 22 2.49 14.14 -30.93
C CYS A 22 1.70 15.01 -31.89
N THR A 23 1.84 14.77 -33.20
CA THR A 23 0.97 15.36 -34.22
C THR A 23 -0.45 14.78 -34.13
N GLU A 24 -1.44 15.50 -34.63
CA GLU A 24 -2.83 14.99 -34.65
C GLU A 24 -2.96 13.65 -35.39
N ALA A 25 -2.23 13.49 -36.49
CA ALA A 25 -2.23 12.24 -37.24
C ALA A 25 -1.64 11.07 -36.46
N GLU A 26 -0.56 11.30 -35.74
CA GLU A 26 0.07 10.29 -34.87
C GLU A 26 -0.80 9.93 -33.67
N ALA A 27 -1.45 10.93 -33.05
CA ALA A 27 -2.36 10.71 -31.94
C ALA A 27 -3.59 9.91 -32.38
N LEU A 28 -4.16 10.22 -33.54
CA LEU A 28 -5.29 9.50 -34.11
C LEU A 28 -4.92 8.04 -34.48
N ALA A 29 -3.77 7.83 -35.12
CA ALA A 29 -3.28 6.51 -35.46
C ALA A 29 -3.00 5.66 -34.19
N ALA A 30 -2.44 6.27 -33.16
CA ALA A 30 -2.20 5.61 -31.88
C ALA A 30 -3.51 5.23 -31.17
N ALA A 31 -4.50 6.11 -31.17
CA ALA A 31 -5.82 5.83 -30.60
C ALA A 31 -6.54 4.70 -31.35
N ALA A 32 -6.50 4.69 -32.69
CA ALA A 32 -7.07 3.61 -33.50
C ALA A 32 -6.40 2.26 -33.23
N MET A 33 -5.07 2.26 -33.09
CA MET A 33 -4.32 1.03 -32.79
C MET A 33 -4.59 0.54 -31.34
N ALA A 34 -4.74 1.44 -30.38
CA ALA A 34 -5.14 1.10 -29.03
C ALA A 34 -6.53 0.45 -29.00
N ALA A 35 -7.53 1.06 -29.68
CA ALA A 35 -8.88 0.53 -29.77
C ALA A 35 -8.92 -0.86 -30.43
N ARG A 36 -8.12 -1.09 -31.47
CA ARG A 36 -8.01 -2.38 -32.12
C ARG A 36 -7.45 -3.45 -31.20
N LEU A 37 -6.36 -3.16 -30.48
CA LEU A 37 -5.77 -4.09 -29.49
C LEU A 37 -6.72 -4.39 -28.34
N MET A 38 -7.51 -3.38 -27.89
CA MET A 38 -8.54 -3.57 -26.87
C MET A 38 -9.61 -4.56 -27.36
N ALA A 39 -10.11 -4.39 -28.59
CA ALA A 39 -11.11 -5.28 -29.18
C ALA A 39 -10.56 -6.71 -29.37
N GLU A 40 -9.36 -6.85 -29.94
CA GLU A 40 -8.72 -8.15 -30.17
C GLU A 40 -8.53 -8.96 -28.87
N HIS A 41 -8.25 -8.27 -27.76
CA HIS A 41 -7.96 -8.91 -26.48
C HIS A 41 -9.10 -8.79 -25.47
N GLN A 42 -10.29 -8.30 -25.89
CA GLN A 42 -11.48 -8.12 -25.05
C GLN A 42 -11.17 -7.33 -23.77
N LEU A 43 -10.36 -6.28 -23.90
CA LEU A 43 -9.95 -5.42 -22.77
C LEU A 43 -10.88 -4.20 -22.70
N SER A 44 -11.45 -3.94 -21.51
CA SER A 44 -12.19 -2.72 -21.23
C SER A 44 -11.23 -1.57 -20.88
N GLU A 45 -11.68 -0.32 -21.01
CA GLU A 45 -10.91 0.85 -20.55
C GLU A 45 -10.56 0.78 -19.07
N GLN A 46 -11.48 0.29 -18.25
CA GLN A 46 -11.29 0.07 -16.81
C GLN A 46 -10.14 -0.90 -16.51
N SER A 47 -10.05 -2.01 -17.25
CA SER A 47 -8.97 -2.99 -17.09
C SER A 47 -7.59 -2.48 -17.51
N ILE A 48 -7.54 -1.44 -18.34
CA ILE A 48 -6.29 -0.84 -18.81
C ILE A 48 -5.72 0.12 -17.76
N ASN A 49 -6.56 0.79 -16.98
CA ASN A 49 -6.14 1.74 -15.95
C ASN A 49 -5.67 1.06 -14.64
N ILE A 50 -5.92 -0.24 -14.50
CA ILE A 50 -5.49 -1.01 -13.34
C ILE A 50 -4.01 -1.37 -13.43
N THR A 51 -3.23 -0.94 -12.44
CA THR A 51 -1.81 -1.24 -12.28
C THR A 51 -1.59 -2.17 -11.10
N GLU A 52 -0.41 -2.74 -11.02
CA GLU A 52 0.04 -3.54 -9.88
C GLU A 52 1.44 -3.09 -9.46
N SER A 53 1.64 -2.94 -8.15
CA SER A 53 2.96 -2.71 -7.57
C SER A 53 3.19 -3.67 -6.42
N ALA A 54 4.33 -4.34 -6.44
CA ALA A 54 4.67 -5.37 -5.47
C ALA A 54 6.00 -5.09 -4.79
N SER A 55 6.06 -5.39 -3.50
CA SER A 55 7.28 -5.24 -2.72
C SER A 55 7.44 -6.38 -1.71
N ARG A 56 8.69 -6.76 -1.45
CA ARG A 56 9.01 -7.83 -0.50
C ARG A 56 8.88 -7.37 0.94
N SER A 57 8.35 -8.22 1.80
CA SER A 57 8.38 -8.06 3.25
C SER A 57 9.17 -9.18 3.89
N LYS A 58 9.88 -8.84 4.98
CA LYS A 58 10.56 -9.83 5.83
C LYS A 58 9.60 -10.55 6.78
N GLU A 59 8.38 -10.02 6.92
CA GLU A 59 7.36 -10.62 7.75
C GLU A 59 6.90 -11.94 7.15
N LYS A 60 6.93 -12.99 7.96
CA LYS A 60 6.47 -14.33 7.58
C LYS A 60 5.13 -14.60 8.23
N GLY A 61 4.11 -14.85 7.42
CA GLY A 61 2.82 -15.28 7.89
C GLY A 61 1.97 -14.18 8.53
N ARG A 62 1.10 -14.58 9.46
CA ARG A 62 0.11 -13.70 10.11
C ARG A 62 0.77 -12.87 11.20
N SER A 63 1.04 -11.61 10.93
CA SER A 63 1.50 -10.65 11.94
C SER A 63 0.48 -9.51 12.07
N SER A 64 0.55 -8.75 13.17
CA SER A 64 -0.26 -7.53 13.34
C SER A 64 0.00 -6.50 12.26
N ILE A 65 1.18 -6.52 11.62
CA ILE A 65 1.55 -5.66 10.50
C ILE A 65 0.66 -5.95 9.27
N GLY A 66 0.18 -7.19 9.10
CA GLY A 66 -0.74 -7.53 8.02
C GLY A 66 -2.05 -6.70 8.02
N ASN A 67 -2.52 -6.28 9.18
CA ASN A 67 -3.69 -5.40 9.28
C ASN A 67 -3.42 -4.01 8.68
N LEU A 68 -2.18 -3.54 8.79
CA LEU A 68 -1.76 -2.26 8.20
C LEU A 68 -1.84 -2.29 6.67
N TRP A 69 -1.50 -3.41 6.04
CA TRP A 69 -1.56 -3.53 4.58
C TRP A 69 -2.97 -3.41 4.04
N SER A 70 -3.95 -3.99 4.74
CA SER A 70 -5.37 -3.87 4.35
C SER A 70 -5.88 -2.43 4.48
N VAL A 71 -5.46 -1.71 5.52
CA VAL A 71 -5.81 -0.30 5.71
C VAL A 71 -5.12 0.58 4.66
N ILE A 72 -3.85 0.34 4.37
CA ILE A 72 -3.15 1.05 3.29
C ILE A 72 -3.86 0.83 1.95
N ALA A 73 -4.28 -0.40 1.66
CA ALA A 73 -5.03 -0.69 0.45
C ALA A 73 -6.33 0.11 0.36
N TRP A 74 -7.07 0.21 1.47
CA TRP A 74 -8.27 1.04 1.57
C TRP A 74 -7.95 2.53 1.32
N CYS A 75 -6.92 3.06 1.98
CA CYS A 75 -6.50 4.46 1.83
C CYS A 75 -6.08 4.85 0.40
N THR A 76 -5.62 3.90 -0.38
CA THR A 76 -5.10 4.14 -1.74
C THR A 76 -6.03 3.61 -2.84
N ASN A 77 -7.27 3.27 -2.48
CA ASN A 77 -8.27 2.71 -3.40
C ASN A 77 -7.74 1.50 -4.18
N THR A 78 -7.00 0.62 -3.49
CA THR A 78 -6.41 -0.60 -4.04
C THR A 78 -6.89 -1.84 -3.30
N LYS A 79 -6.55 -3.00 -3.82
CA LYS A 79 -6.66 -4.27 -3.09
C LYS A 79 -5.28 -4.90 -2.94
N CYS A 80 -5.10 -5.54 -1.80
CA CYS A 80 -3.82 -6.15 -1.42
C CYS A 80 -3.92 -7.68 -1.47
N ILE A 81 -2.94 -8.31 -2.10
CA ILE A 81 -2.73 -9.76 -2.02
C ILE A 81 -1.37 -10.07 -1.44
N VAL A 82 -1.33 -11.10 -0.60
CA VAL A 82 -0.11 -11.56 0.07
C VAL A 82 0.28 -12.91 -0.48
N LEU A 83 1.43 -12.96 -1.13
CA LEU A 83 1.98 -14.17 -1.74
C LEU A 83 3.14 -14.67 -0.89
N GLY A 84 3.02 -15.88 -0.35
CA GLY A 84 4.06 -16.53 0.44
C GLY A 84 5.09 -17.22 -0.46
N PHE A 85 6.37 -17.04 -0.14
CA PHE A 85 7.49 -17.74 -0.76
C PHE A 85 8.41 -18.30 0.34
N ASP A 86 9.27 -19.24 0.01
CA ASP A 86 10.21 -19.86 0.95
C ASP A 86 11.10 -18.81 1.66
N ASN A 87 11.46 -17.75 0.96
CA ASN A 87 12.36 -16.70 1.44
C ASN A 87 11.66 -15.41 1.91
N GLY A 88 10.34 -15.42 2.12
CA GLY A 88 9.62 -14.23 2.57
C GLY A 88 8.21 -14.12 2.00
N THR A 89 7.68 -12.93 2.09
CA THR A 89 6.34 -12.60 1.61
C THR A 89 6.43 -11.49 0.58
N LEU A 90 5.74 -11.64 -0.54
CA LEU A 90 5.51 -10.57 -1.51
C LEU A 90 4.12 -9.99 -1.28
N ILE A 91 4.06 -8.69 -1.10
CA ILE A 91 2.81 -7.95 -0.97
C ILE A 91 2.60 -7.20 -2.27
N ASN A 92 1.48 -7.48 -2.92
CA ASN A 92 1.11 -6.86 -4.17
C ASN A 92 -0.16 -6.04 -3.99
N PHE A 93 -0.14 -4.78 -4.42
CA PHE A 93 -1.28 -3.90 -4.46
C PHE A 93 -1.75 -3.75 -5.90
N VAL A 94 -3.06 -3.86 -6.09
CA VAL A 94 -3.73 -3.80 -7.40
C VAL A 94 -4.76 -2.69 -7.34
N GLY A 95 -4.80 -1.80 -8.32
CA GLY A 95 -5.76 -0.70 -8.36
C GLY A 95 -5.48 0.28 -9.49
N ARG A 96 -6.24 1.38 -9.51
CA ARG A 96 -6.00 2.47 -10.46
C ARG A 96 -4.67 3.16 -10.18
N ASP A 97 -3.96 3.52 -11.24
CA ASP A 97 -2.76 4.35 -11.12
C ASP A 97 -3.10 5.74 -10.51
N PRO A 98 -2.30 6.30 -9.58
CA PRO A 98 -1.04 5.82 -9.00
C PRO A 98 -1.21 5.05 -7.67
N GLY A 99 -2.41 4.57 -7.33
CA GLY A 99 -2.75 3.94 -6.05
C GLY A 99 -1.76 2.86 -5.59
N PRO A 100 -1.39 1.86 -6.42
CA PRO A 100 -0.46 0.81 -6.03
C PRO A 100 0.95 1.31 -5.65
N GLU A 101 1.46 2.33 -6.32
CA GLU A 101 2.76 2.93 -6.00
C GLU A 101 2.72 3.68 -4.67
N ILE A 102 1.65 4.46 -4.45
CA ILE A 102 1.41 5.15 -3.18
C ILE A 102 1.28 4.12 -2.04
N ALA A 103 0.61 3.00 -2.27
CA ALA A 103 0.46 1.94 -1.28
C ALA A 103 1.82 1.35 -0.87
N ILE A 104 2.71 1.07 -1.81
CA ILE A 104 4.07 0.61 -1.52
C ILE A 104 4.84 1.64 -0.70
N TYR A 105 4.79 2.91 -1.10
CA TYR A 105 5.45 3.99 -0.37
C TYR A 105 4.96 4.10 1.09
N LEU A 106 3.64 4.16 1.30
CA LEU A 106 3.04 4.24 2.64
C LEU A 106 3.42 3.02 3.49
N ARG A 107 3.42 1.83 2.90
CA ARG A 107 3.85 0.62 3.57
C ARG A 107 5.28 0.72 4.07
N GLU A 108 6.21 1.13 3.21
CA GLU A 108 7.63 1.25 3.55
C GLU A 108 7.87 2.29 4.64
N VAL A 109 7.18 3.42 4.59
CA VAL A 109 7.24 4.46 5.62
C VAL A 109 6.76 3.92 6.97
N CYS A 110 5.59 3.27 6.99
CA CYS A 110 5.01 2.73 8.22
C CYS A 110 5.85 1.58 8.80
N GLU A 111 6.30 0.63 7.97
CA GLU A 111 7.13 -0.49 8.43
C GLU A 111 8.48 0.00 8.98
N ARG A 112 9.11 0.99 8.35
CA ARG A 112 10.34 1.62 8.84
C ARG A 112 10.12 2.32 10.18
N ALA A 113 9.02 3.06 10.32
CA ALA A 113 8.66 3.71 11.57
C ALA A 113 8.45 2.68 12.70
N ILE A 114 7.70 1.60 12.43
CA ILE A 114 7.49 0.50 13.39
C ILE A 114 8.82 -0.10 13.84
N GLN A 115 9.73 -0.39 12.90
CA GLN A 115 11.04 -0.97 13.24
C GLN A 115 11.89 -0.03 14.09
N THR A 116 11.88 1.27 13.77
CA THR A 116 12.61 2.30 14.51
C THR A 116 12.11 2.44 15.94
N GLU A 117 10.80 2.58 16.12
CA GLU A 117 10.21 2.74 17.45
C GLU A 117 10.29 1.45 18.27
N LEU A 118 10.15 0.28 17.64
CA LEU A 118 10.36 -1.01 18.30
C LEU A 118 11.80 -1.17 18.79
N LYS A 119 12.79 -0.68 18.05
CA LYS A 119 14.20 -0.67 18.48
C LYS A 119 14.39 0.22 19.72
N LYS A 120 13.79 1.43 19.74
CA LYS A 120 13.79 2.31 20.90
C LYS A 120 13.09 1.67 22.11
N PHE A 121 11.92 1.05 21.92
CA PHE A 121 11.21 0.35 22.98
C PHE A 121 12.05 -0.78 23.58
N ARG A 122 12.77 -1.54 22.75
CA ARG A 122 13.65 -2.64 23.20
C ARG A 122 14.85 -2.16 24.01
N SER A 123 15.33 -0.94 23.84
CA SER A 123 16.39 -0.35 24.68
C SER A 123 15.88 0.17 26.03
N GLY A 124 14.56 0.34 26.19
CA GLY A 124 13.95 0.88 27.39
C GLY A 124 13.94 -0.07 28.60
N LYS A 125 13.89 0.50 29.81
CA LYS A 125 13.91 -0.25 31.08
C LYS A 125 12.82 -1.32 31.17
N PHE A 126 11.60 -1.03 30.68
CA PHE A 126 10.49 -1.96 30.69
C PHE A 126 10.79 -3.25 29.94
N TYR A 127 11.42 -3.18 28.78
CA TYR A 127 11.79 -4.36 28.00
C TYR A 127 13.01 -5.07 28.58
N GLN A 128 14.02 -4.32 28.98
CA GLN A 128 15.29 -4.85 29.48
C GLN A 128 15.14 -5.61 30.82
N SER A 129 14.21 -5.19 31.68
CA SER A 129 13.94 -5.87 32.96
C SER A 129 13.40 -7.30 32.81
N ARG A 130 12.93 -7.67 31.63
CA ARG A 130 12.42 -9.02 31.37
C ARG A 130 13.53 -10.00 31.13
N ARG A 131 13.56 -11.07 31.93
CA ARG A 131 14.62 -12.12 31.88
C ARG A 131 14.35 -13.14 30.77
N LYS A 132 13.09 -13.56 30.59
CA LYS A 132 12.73 -14.64 29.67
C LYS A 132 12.52 -14.11 28.24
N GLN A 133 13.08 -14.79 27.24
CA GLN A 133 12.91 -14.42 25.82
C GLN A 133 11.44 -14.46 25.37
N SER A 134 10.63 -15.37 25.92
CA SER A 134 9.19 -15.44 25.62
C SER A 134 8.44 -14.18 26.06
N THR A 135 8.78 -13.63 27.24
CA THR A 135 8.18 -12.40 27.75
C THR A 135 8.65 -11.17 26.96
N LYS A 136 9.92 -11.14 26.53
CA LYS A 136 10.44 -10.10 25.62
C LYS A 136 9.73 -10.12 24.26
N ARG A 137 9.53 -11.30 23.69
CA ARG A 137 8.77 -11.46 22.43
C ARG A 137 7.31 -11.01 22.57
N ALA A 138 6.64 -11.37 23.67
CA ALA A 138 5.27 -10.95 23.94
C ALA A 138 5.17 -9.42 24.06
N ALA A 139 6.06 -8.77 24.83
CA ALA A 139 6.08 -7.32 24.95
C ALA A 139 6.35 -6.60 23.61
N SER A 140 7.27 -7.13 22.79
CA SER A 140 7.48 -6.59 21.41
C SER A 140 6.24 -6.71 20.55
N LYS A 141 5.50 -7.82 20.62
CA LYS A 141 4.27 -8.02 19.86
C LYS A 141 3.16 -7.06 20.30
N ASP A 142 2.97 -6.90 21.63
CA ASP A 142 1.98 -5.96 22.16
C ASP A 142 2.30 -4.52 21.78
N PHE A 143 3.58 -4.11 21.85
CA PHE A 143 4.03 -2.81 21.38
C PHE A 143 3.72 -2.60 19.88
N THR A 144 4.09 -3.56 19.03
CA THR A 144 3.85 -3.48 17.59
C THR A 144 2.36 -3.40 17.28
N GLU A 145 1.53 -4.17 17.97
CA GLU A 145 0.08 -4.18 17.77
C GLU A 145 -0.55 -2.82 18.15
N GLY A 146 -0.18 -2.24 19.29
CA GLY A 146 -0.62 -0.91 19.69
C GLY A 146 -0.23 0.17 18.68
N MET A 147 1.01 0.10 18.17
CA MET A 147 1.49 1.03 17.16
C MET A 147 0.74 0.88 15.83
N VAL A 148 0.51 -0.35 15.37
CA VAL A 148 -0.27 -0.63 14.15
C VAL A 148 -1.69 -0.11 14.27
N ILE A 149 -2.37 -0.33 15.40
CA ILE A 149 -3.73 0.19 15.62
C ILE A 149 -3.74 1.71 15.43
N ARG A 150 -2.80 2.42 16.07
CA ARG A 150 -2.74 3.88 15.96
C ARG A 150 -2.43 4.37 14.56
N LEU A 151 -1.49 3.71 13.87
CA LEU A 151 -1.17 4.05 12.48
C LEU A 151 -2.36 3.82 11.55
N CYS A 152 -3.09 2.71 11.71
CA CYS A 152 -4.30 2.44 10.95
C CYS A 152 -5.36 3.53 11.14
N THR A 153 -5.64 3.92 12.39
CA THR A 153 -6.61 5.01 12.68
C THR A 153 -6.20 6.31 11.99
N ARG A 154 -4.94 6.72 12.14
CA ARG A 154 -4.43 7.96 11.54
C ARG A 154 -4.41 7.94 10.01
N LEU A 155 -4.10 6.79 9.41
CA LEU A 155 -4.17 6.65 7.96
C LEU A 155 -5.61 6.76 7.46
N MET A 156 -6.56 6.12 8.12
CA MET A 156 -7.98 6.21 7.76
C MET A 156 -8.47 7.65 7.87
N GLU A 157 -8.18 8.35 8.98
CA GLU A 157 -8.50 9.77 9.16
C GLU A 157 -7.88 10.65 8.04
N LEU A 158 -6.63 10.37 7.65
CA LEU A 158 -5.91 11.15 6.65
C LEU A 158 -6.45 10.98 5.22
N PHE A 159 -6.96 9.79 4.89
CA PHE A 159 -7.39 9.43 3.54
C PHE A 159 -8.92 9.29 3.39
N GLU A 160 -9.71 9.65 4.42
CA GLU A 160 -11.16 9.53 4.41
C GLU A 160 -11.79 10.25 3.22
N ASP A 161 -11.39 11.50 2.97
CA ASP A 161 -11.92 12.34 1.89
C ASP A 161 -11.54 11.85 0.47
N THR A 162 -10.52 10.99 0.36
CA THR A 162 -10.03 10.48 -0.94
C THR A 162 -10.47 9.06 -1.23
N HIS A 163 -11.22 8.46 -0.31
CA HIS A 163 -11.71 7.09 -0.48
C HIS A 163 -12.81 7.02 -1.55
N ASP A 164 -12.68 6.05 -2.47
CA ASP A 164 -13.60 5.80 -3.59
C ASP A 164 -13.95 4.31 -3.63
N ASP A 165 -15.17 3.99 -3.22
CA ASP A 165 -15.70 2.63 -3.20
C ASP A 165 -15.71 2.01 -4.61
N ALA A 166 -16.04 2.79 -5.64
CA ALA A 166 -16.07 2.30 -7.02
C ALA A 166 -14.68 1.90 -7.51
N ALA A 167 -13.65 2.67 -7.17
CA ALA A 167 -12.26 2.32 -7.47
C ALA A 167 -11.81 1.07 -6.70
N CYS A 168 -12.26 0.92 -5.45
CA CYS A 168 -12.00 -0.28 -4.65
C CYS A 168 -12.65 -1.54 -5.25
N ASP A 169 -13.86 -1.42 -5.80
CA ASP A 169 -14.57 -2.53 -6.43
C ASP A 169 -13.90 -2.95 -7.74
N GLU A 170 -13.47 -1.98 -8.56
CA GLU A 170 -12.66 -2.27 -9.75
C GLU A 170 -11.35 -2.98 -9.42
N ALA A 171 -10.66 -2.51 -8.39
CA ALA A 171 -9.44 -3.14 -7.91
C ALA A 171 -9.69 -4.58 -7.42
N ASN A 172 -10.81 -4.82 -6.75
CA ASN A 172 -11.22 -6.14 -6.28
C ASN A 172 -11.51 -7.09 -7.45
N TYR A 173 -12.25 -6.61 -8.44
CA TYR A 173 -12.55 -7.39 -9.64
C TYR A 173 -11.26 -7.79 -10.38
N ALA A 174 -10.37 -6.83 -10.61
CA ALA A 174 -9.08 -7.08 -11.26
C ALA A 174 -8.19 -8.05 -10.48
N LEU A 175 -8.21 -7.96 -9.15
CA LEU A 175 -7.48 -8.89 -8.30
C LEU A 175 -8.04 -10.31 -8.41
N GLN A 176 -9.36 -10.48 -8.39
CA GLN A 176 -10.00 -11.79 -8.54
C GLN A 176 -9.73 -12.41 -9.90
N GLU A 177 -9.72 -11.61 -10.97
CA GLU A 177 -9.38 -12.07 -12.32
C GLU A 177 -7.93 -12.56 -12.41
N SER A 178 -7.00 -11.81 -11.79
CA SER A 178 -5.56 -12.12 -11.86
C SER A 178 -5.13 -13.23 -10.90
N TYR A 179 -5.83 -13.37 -9.77
CA TYR A 179 -5.49 -14.29 -8.68
C TYR A 179 -6.70 -15.14 -8.27
N SER A 180 -7.29 -15.85 -9.26
CA SER A 180 -8.39 -16.78 -9.01
C SER A 180 -7.97 -17.86 -8.01
N GLY A 181 -8.76 -18.07 -6.96
CA GLY A 181 -8.46 -19.00 -5.88
C GLY A 181 -7.73 -18.40 -4.68
N SER A 182 -7.49 -17.09 -4.66
CA SER A 182 -6.99 -16.42 -3.46
C SER A 182 -8.01 -16.51 -2.32
N LEU A 183 -7.53 -16.77 -1.10
CA LEU A 183 -8.38 -16.87 0.08
C LEU A 183 -8.27 -15.59 0.92
N PRO A 184 -9.37 -15.13 1.55
CA PRO A 184 -9.32 -14.01 2.45
C PRO A 184 -8.41 -14.31 3.65
N VAL A 185 -7.55 -13.36 3.99
CA VAL A 185 -6.64 -13.48 5.13
C VAL A 185 -7.45 -13.42 6.42
N LYS A 186 -7.48 -14.52 7.18
CA LYS A 186 -8.14 -14.56 8.48
C LYS A 186 -7.32 -13.72 9.46
N GLN A 187 -7.94 -12.68 10.02
CA GLN A 187 -7.32 -11.89 11.10
C GLN A 187 -7.15 -12.76 12.35
N HIS A 188 -5.95 -12.78 12.89
CA HIS A 188 -5.67 -13.48 14.14
C HIS A 188 -5.92 -12.53 15.31
N LYS A 189 -7.01 -12.77 16.04
CA LYS A 189 -7.27 -12.07 17.32
C LYS A 189 -6.31 -12.66 18.37
N ARG A 190 -5.37 -11.85 18.84
CA ARG A 190 -4.44 -12.22 19.91
C ARG A 190 -4.86 -11.52 21.20
N LYS A 191 -4.78 -12.21 22.33
CA LYS A 191 -4.97 -11.58 23.64
C LYS A 191 -3.71 -10.80 24.01
N GLU A 192 -3.87 -9.52 24.30
CA GLU A 192 -2.81 -8.67 24.84
C GLU A 192 -2.31 -9.23 26.18
N ARG A 193 -1.00 -9.22 26.37
CA ARG A 193 -0.37 -9.67 27.60
C ARG A 193 0.18 -8.53 28.45
N TYR A 194 0.66 -7.48 27.81
CA TYR A 194 1.30 -6.32 28.46
C TYR A 194 0.68 -5.02 27.94
N SER A 195 -0.37 -4.55 28.59
CA SER A 195 -1.06 -3.30 28.22
C SER A 195 -0.14 -2.07 28.21
N GLN A 196 0.85 -2.03 29.12
CA GLN A 196 1.85 -0.96 29.13
C GLN A 196 2.67 -0.95 27.83
N ALA A 197 3.00 -2.12 27.26
CA ALA A 197 3.69 -2.19 25.97
C ALA A 197 2.78 -1.76 24.83
N GLY A 198 1.52 -2.21 24.81
CA GLY A 198 0.51 -1.80 23.84
C GLY A 198 0.28 -0.29 23.85
N ASN A 199 0.08 0.29 25.03
CA ASN A 199 -0.07 1.74 25.20
C ASN A 199 1.17 2.51 24.71
N SER A 200 2.38 2.03 25.05
CA SER A 200 3.62 2.66 24.55
C SER A 200 3.70 2.63 23.03
N GLY A 201 3.28 1.52 22.41
CA GLY A 201 3.20 1.41 20.95
C GLY A 201 2.18 2.37 20.35
N TRP A 202 0.99 2.46 20.97
CA TRP A 202 -0.06 3.38 20.53
C TRP A 202 0.41 4.85 20.55
N TRP A 203 1.08 5.28 21.62
CA TRP A 203 1.68 6.61 21.69
C TRP A 203 2.76 6.83 20.63
N ALA A 204 3.65 5.85 20.44
CA ALA A 204 4.69 5.91 19.41
C ALA A 204 4.10 6.04 18.00
N GLY A 205 2.99 5.33 17.70
CA GLY A 205 2.29 5.47 16.44
C GLY A 205 1.69 6.87 16.21
N GLY A 206 1.38 7.59 17.31
CA GLY A 206 0.89 8.98 17.26
C GLY A 206 1.95 10.00 16.82
N THR A 207 3.23 9.73 17.05
CA THR A 207 4.34 10.65 16.74
C THR A 207 4.95 10.44 15.35
N VAL A 208 4.54 9.40 14.62
CA VAL A 208 5.04 9.15 13.26
C VAL A 208 4.58 10.27 12.31
N ALA A 209 5.50 10.87 11.58
CA ALA A 209 5.15 11.83 10.53
C ALA A 209 4.52 11.06 9.34
N LEU A 210 3.21 11.24 9.15
CA LEU A 210 2.46 10.74 8.02
C LEU A 210 2.05 11.95 7.18
N ASN A 211 2.64 12.11 6.01
CA ASN A 211 2.26 13.14 5.05
C ASN A 211 1.53 12.46 3.90
N HIS A 212 0.54 13.15 3.29
CA HIS A 212 0.05 12.76 1.97
C HIS A 212 1.26 12.64 1.05
N GLY A 213 1.43 11.51 0.40
CA GLY A 213 2.42 11.38 -0.68
C GLY A 213 2.15 12.52 -1.66
N VAL A 214 3.21 13.23 -2.05
CA VAL A 214 3.12 14.41 -2.91
C VAL A 214 2.31 14.03 -4.15
N ASN A 215 1.09 14.55 -4.28
CA ASN A 215 0.42 14.62 -5.56
C ASN A 215 1.35 15.44 -6.45
N GLY A 216 1.95 14.81 -7.45
CA GLY A 216 2.77 15.46 -8.44
C GLY A 216 1.93 16.44 -9.27
N GLY A 217 1.79 17.66 -8.77
CA GLY A 217 1.05 18.74 -9.41
C GLY A 217 1.18 20.00 -8.55
N ASN A 218 2.13 20.85 -8.93
CA ASN A 218 2.25 22.28 -8.66
C ASN A 218 1.58 22.84 -7.38
N GLU A 219 2.43 23.08 -6.36
CA GLU A 219 2.43 24.37 -5.69
C GLU A 219 3.76 24.52 -4.93
N THR A 220 4.69 25.20 -5.57
CA THR A 220 5.84 25.80 -4.92
C THR A 220 5.30 26.94 -4.07
N GLN A 221 4.98 26.69 -2.80
CA GLN A 221 4.90 27.80 -1.84
C GLN A 221 6.31 28.24 -1.51
N ALA A 222 6.66 29.38 -2.06
CA ALA A 222 7.85 30.12 -1.73
C ALA A 222 7.92 30.36 -0.22
N LEU A 223 9.01 29.91 0.39
CA LEU A 223 9.47 30.41 1.68
C LEU A 223 9.90 31.87 1.47
N GLY A 224 8.98 32.76 1.72
CA GLY A 224 9.21 34.20 1.77
C GLY A 224 9.20 34.68 3.22
N ASP A 225 10.32 35.22 3.61
CA ASP A 225 10.55 36.27 4.61
C ASP A 225 10.17 35.99 6.08
N LEU A 226 11.20 35.62 6.83
CA LEU A 226 11.33 36.05 8.21
C LEU A 226 12.48 37.09 8.29
N ARG A 227 12.09 38.37 8.37
CA ARG A 227 12.87 39.40 9.00
C ARG A 227 12.53 39.43 10.49
#